data_ecfa760c692cbda827450f93412265a7
#
_entry.id   ecfa760c692cbda827450f93412265a7
#
_cell.length_a   1.000
_cell.length_b   1.000
_cell.length_c   1.000
_cell.angle_alpha   90.00
_cell.angle_beta   90.00
_cell.angle_gamma   90.00
#
_symmetry.space_group_name_H-M   'P 1'
#
loop_
_entity.id
_entity.type
_entity.pdbx_description
1 polymer ?
#
loop_
_entity_poly.entity_id
_entity_poly.type
_entity_poly.pdbx_seq_one_letter_code
_entity_poly.pdbx_strand_id
1 'polypeptide(L)'
;MGFAAHRGRRSWSAGPLWATTVALGLLCGSPARAQSGASTVQSETAASAKAMVDRGAEQYDAGNDSAALVIFRRAAAIGDVDAMMYLGVMYGTGRGVDVDHAAAMTWFRQAADAGNSQAMCNIGLLYFQGLGQPKSYRDALGWFRKAANSGNTEAMFNIGVQYRDGLGVPVNYAEAMRWFRRAAGEGDNIAANAIGVLYQQGLGVSVDYAESMRWYLKAADAGNHTAMYNIGVLWEGGLGITQNRDQAIVWYRKAAAAGNEHAQAALQSLGIKD
;
A
#
# COMPACT_ATOMS: atom_id res chain seq x y z
N MET A 1 48.94 29.36 -3.66
CA MET A 1 48.27 29.19 -4.94
C MET A 1 47.34 28.02 -4.78
N GLY A 2 46.10 28.32 -4.54
CA GLY A 2 45.13 27.39 -3.94
C GLY A 2 44.42 26.55 -4.94
N PHE A 3 44.37 25.24 -4.69
CA PHE A 3 43.45 24.31 -5.32
C PHE A 3 42.12 24.30 -4.52
N ALA A 4 41.10 24.94 -5.08
CA ALA A 4 39.74 24.85 -4.58
C ALA A 4 39.11 23.54 -5.06
N ALA A 5 38.93 22.57 -4.14
CA ALA A 5 38.21 21.36 -4.37
C ALA A 5 36.69 21.67 -4.35
N HIS A 6 36.09 21.77 -5.51
CA HIS A 6 34.63 21.75 -5.65
C HIS A 6 34.12 20.30 -5.35
N ARG A 7 33.79 20.06 -4.09
CA ARG A 7 32.93 18.95 -3.72
C ARG A 7 31.50 19.32 -4.09
N GLY A 8 31.10 18.98 -5.30
CA GLY A 8 29.69 18.95 -5.69
C GLY A 8 28.99 17.87 -4.88
N ARG A 9 28.31 18.26 -3.82
CA ARG A 9 27.28 17.41 -3.21
C ARG A 9 26.15 17.29 -4.22
N ARG A 10 26.16 16.23 -5.02
CA ARG A 10 24.93 15.80 -5.68
C ARG A 10 23.99 15.36 -4.56
N SER A 11 23.02 16.22 -4.24
CA SER A 11 21.89 15.86 -3.43
C SER A 11 21.11 14.80 -4.21
N TRP A 12 21.30 13.56 -3.84
CA TRP A 12 20.41 12.47 -4.21
C TRP A 12 19.10 12.74 -3.46
N SER A 13 18.24 13.55 -4.06
CA SER A 13 16.87 13.67 -3.63
C SER A 13 16.19 12.34 -3.98
N ALA A 14 16.27 11.38 -3.05
CA ALA A 14 15.23 10.40 -2.94
C ALA A 14 13.96 11.22 -2.72
N GLY A 15 13.25 11.54 -3.79
CA GLY A 15 11.93 12.15 -3.70
C GLY A 15 11.12 11.30 -2.75
N PRO A 16 10.22 11.88 -1.98
CA PRO A 16 9.50 11.14 -0.96
C PRO A 16 8.77 9.96 -1.61
N LEU A 17 9.24 8.75 -1.34
CA LEU A 17 8.72 7.46 -1.82
C LEU A 17 7.22 7.26 -1.55
N TRP A 18 6.61 8.17 -0.80
CA TRP A 18 5.19 8.14 -0.42
C TRP A 18 4.27 8.88 -1.38
N ALA A 19 4.77 9.79 -2.21
CA ALA A 19 3.90 10.64 -3.04
C ALA A 19 3.22 9.86 -4.18
N THR A 20 3.79 8.73 -4.62
CA THR A 20 3.24 7.92 -5.70
C THR A 20 2.42 6.72 -5.21
N THR A 21 2.63 6.25 -3.97
CA THR A 21 1.98 5.02 -3.48
C THR A 21 0.70 5.29 -2.70
N VAL A 22 0.59 6.45 -2.04
CA VAL A 22 -0.60 6.78 -1.23
C VAL A 22 -1.78 7.28 -2.10
N ALA A 23 -1.53 7.80 -3.30
CA ALA A 23 -2.59 8.29 -4.18
C ALA A 23 -3.32 7.17 -4.94
N LEU A 24 -2.70 5.99 -5.14
CA LEU A 24 -3.30 4.84 -5.82
C LEU A 24 -3.85 3.75 -4.87
N GLY A 25 -3.53 3.82 -3.58
CA GLY A 25 -3.97 2.84 -2.57
C GLY A 25 -5.37 3.08 -2.00
N LEU A 26 -6.10 4.08 -2.50
CA LEU A 26 -7.50 4.21 -2.17
C LEU A 26 -8.28 3.08 -2.82
N LEU A 27 -8.63 2.08 -2.02
CA LEU A 27 -9.71 1.17 -2.36
C LEU A 27 -9.35 0.01 -3.31
N CYS A 28 -8.14 -0.52 -3.28
CA CYS A 28 -7.80 -1.77 -3.95
C CYS A 28 -7.60 -2.89 -2.93
N GLY A 29 -8.66 -3.49 -2.50
CA GLY A 29 -8.66 -4.77 -1.79
C GLY A 29 -9.90 -5.55 -2.17
N SER A 30 -9.74 -6.64 -2.91
CA SER A 30 -10.79 -7.65 -2.96
C SER A 30 -10.96 -8.20 -1.54
N PRO A 31 -12.18 -8.32 -0.99
CA PRO A 31 -12.37 -8.77 0.37
C PRO A 31 -11.86 -10.19 0.56
N ALA A 32 -10.98 -10.40 1.54
CA ALA A 32 -10.60 -11.73 1.98
C ALA A 32 -11.83 -12.43 2.60
N ARG A 33 -12.15 -13.62 2.10
CA ARG A 33 -13.30 -14.43 2.52
C ARG A 33 -13.28 -14.74 4.01
N ALA A 34 -14.27 -14.24 4.76
CA ALA A 34 -14.53 -14.65 6.13
C ALA A 34 -15.50 -15.85 6.15
N GLN A 35 -15.17 -16.88 6.95
CA GLN A 35 -16.06 -18.05 7.19
C GLN A 35 -16.82 -17.85 8.50
N SER A 36 -18.15 -17.97 8.47
CA SER A 36 -18.97 -18.10 9.69
C SER A 36 -20.06 -19.14 9.51
N GLY A 37 -20.22 -20.01 10.51
CA GLY A 37 -21.27 -21.02 10.57
C GLY A 37 -22.47 -20.53 11.38
N ALA A 38 -23.68 -20.72 10.86
CA ALA A 38 -24.96 -20.46 11.52
C ALA A 38 -26.08 -21.33 10.94
N SER A 39 -27.17 -21.51 11.71
CA SER A 39 -28.28 -22.43 11.50
C SER A 39 -28.96 -22.41 10.11
N THR A 40 -29.67 -23.46 9.72
CA THR A 40 -30.10 -23.76 8.35
C THR A 40 -30.82 -22.62 7.61
N VAL A 41 -31.69 -21.85 8.26
CA VAL A 41 -32.39 -20.72 7.61
C VAL A 41 -31.44 -19.53 7.42
N GLN A 42 -30.54 -19.31 8.38
CA GLN A 42 -29.47 -18.32 8.25
C GLN A 42 -28.42 -18.77 7.22
N SER A 43 -28.20 -20.06 7.02
CA SER A 43 -27.30 -20.60 6.00
C SER A 43 -27.84 -20.42 4.58
N GLU A 44 -29.14 -20.53 4.35
CA GLU A 44 -29.74 -20.27 3.03
C GLU A 44 -29.74 -18.79 2.65
N THR A 45 -30.00 -17.89 3.62
CA THR A 45 -29.88 -16.44 3.39
C THR A 45 -28.43 -15.99 3.19
N ALA A 46 -27.49 -16.54 3.95
CA ALA A 46 -26.07 -16.28 3.80
C ALA A 46 -25.51 -16.80 2.45
N ALA A 47 -25.92 -18.01 2.04
CA ALA A 47 -25.55 -18.55 0.73
C ALA A 47 -26.10 -17.70 -0.42
N SER A 48 -27.34 -17.19 -0.27
CA SER A 48 -27.95 -16.27 -1.23
C SER A 48 -27.22 -14.91 -1.26
N ALA A 49 -26.84 -14.34 -0.11
CA ALA A 49 -26.08 -13.11 -0.01
C ALA A 49 -24.72 -13.24 -0.68
N LYS A 50 -24.00 -14.30 -0.38
CA LYS A 50 -22.70 -14.60 -0.99
C LYS A 50 -22.79 -14.73 -2.51
N ALA A 51 -23.77 -15.46 -3.03
CA ALA A 51 -23.98 -15.58 -4.48
C ALA A 51 -24.28 -14.23 -5.14
N MET A 52 -24.99 -13.32 -4.43
CA MET A 52 -25.17 -11.96 -4.91
C MET A 52 -23.85 -11.18 -4.93
N VAL A 53 -23.04 -11.29 -3.89
CA VAL A 53 -21.73 -10.59 -3.82
C VAL A 53 -20.78 -11.09 -4.90
N ASP A 54 -20.65 -12.43 -5.07
CA ASP A 54 -19.82 -13.01 -6.13
C ASP A 54 -20.24 -12.47 -7.51
N ARG A 55 -21.56 -12.42 -7.79
CA ARG A 55 -22.08 -11.85 -9.04
C ARG A 55 -21.90 -10.33 -9.14
N GLY A 56 -22.00 -9.61 -8.03
CA GLY A 56 -21.71 -8.19 -7.96
C GLY A 56 -20.24 -7.89 -8.27
N ALA A 57 -19.34 -8.70 -7.72
CA ALA A 57 -17.91 -8.61 -7.98
C ALA A 57 -17.57 -8.89 -9.45
N GLU A 58 -18.16 -9.90 -10.07
CA GLU A 58 -18.02 -10.16 -11.51
C GLU A 58 -18.43 -8.95 -12.36
N GLN A 59 -19.57 -8.32 -12.03
CA GLN A 59 -20.01 -7.10 -12.74
C GLN A 59 -19.06 -5.93 -12.50
N TYR A 60 -18.56 -5.78 -11.27
CA TYR A 60 -17.61 -4.74 -10.90
C TYR A 60 -16.28 -4.91 -11.66
N ASP A 61 -15.76 -6.12 -11.75
CA ASP A 61 -14.51 -6.43 -12.45
C ASP A 61 -14.66 -6.29 -13.97
N ALA A 62 -15.86 -6.57 -14.51
CA ALA A 62 -16.20 -6.34 -15.91
C ALA A 62 -16.44 -4.85 -16.26
N GLY A 63 -16.40 -3.93 -15.27
CA GLY A 63 -16.69 -2.52 -15.46
C GLY A 63 -18.18 -2.17 -15.59
N ASN A 64 -19.08 -3.12 -15.32
CA ASN A 64 -20.53 -2.92 -15.31
C ASN A 64 -21.00 -2.30 -13.99
N ASP A 65 -20.43 -1.15 -13.64
CA ASP A 65 -20.53 -0.54 -12.31
C ASP A 65 -21.96 -0.29 -11.83
N SER A 66 -22.86 0.17 -12.73
CA SER A 66 -24.26 0.39 -12.36
C SER A 66 -24.99 -0.92 -11.99
N ALA A 67 -24.68 -2.02 -12.67
CA ALA A 67 -25.24 -3.34 -12.35
C ALA A 67 -24.67 -3.85 -11.01
N ALA A 68 -23.36 -3.71 -10.81
CA ALA A 68 -22.69 -4.07 -9.56
C ALA A 68 -23.29 -3.31 -8.36
N LEU A 69 -23.50 -1.99 -8.50
CA LEU A 69 -24.10 -1.14 -7.47
C LEU A 69 -25.47 -1.63 -7.02
N VAL A 70 -26.34 -1.99 -7.97
CA VAL A 70 -27.68 -2.53 -7.65
C VAL A 70 -27.58 -3.84 -6.89
N ILE A 71 -26.68 -4.73 -7.31
CA ILE A 71 -26.49 -6.03 -6.67
C ILE A 71 -25.95 -5.86 -5.26
N PHE A 72 -24.90 -5.04 -5.08
CA PHE A 72 -24.32 -4.80 -3.74
C PHE A 72 -25.28 -4.12 -2.79
N ARG A 73 -26.11 -3.16 -3.26
CA ARG A 73 -27.17 -2.57 -2.42
C ARG A 73 -28.17 -3.61 -1.92
N ARG A 74 -28.54 -4.59 -2.75
CA ARG A 74 -29.45 -5.67 -2.35
C ARG A 74 -28.78 -6.62 -1.34
N ALA A 75 -27.52 -6.98 -1.56
CA ALA A 75 -26.78 -7.84 -0.65
C ALA A 75 -26.52 -7.12 0.70
N ALA A 76 -26.15 -5.85 0.69
CA ALA A 76 -25.98 -5.06 1.91
C ALA A 76 -27.28 -4.89 2.71
N ALA A 77 -28.44 -4.79 2.04
CA ALA A 77 -29.75 -4.71 2.69
C ALA A 77 -30.12 -5.96 3.48
N ILE A 78 -29.53 -7.10 3.17
CA ILE A 78 -29.67 -8.35 3.93
C ILE A 78 -28.48 -8.62 4.86
N GLY A 79 -27.62 -7.58 5.08
CA GLY A 79 -26.56 -7.60 6.08
C GLY A 79 -25.21 -8.13 5.60
N ASP A 80 -25.01 -8.30 4.29
CA ASP A 80 -23.74 -8.80 3.78
C ASP A 80 -22.62 -7.73 3.93
N VAL A 81 -21.55 -8.12 4.62
CA VAL A 81 -20.46 -7.24 5.03
C VAL A 81 -19.55 -6.87 3.87
N ASP A 82 -19.32 -7.81 2.96
CA ASP A 82 -18.47 -7.58 1.78
C ASP A 82 -19.18 -6.65 0.80
N ALA A 83 -20.50 -6.79 0.64
CA ALA A 83 -21.29 -5.84 -0.14
C ALA A 83 -21.24 -4.42 0.43
N MET A 84 -21.30 -4.27 1.76
CA MET A 84 -21.12 -2.96 2.41
C MET A 84 -19.73 -2.37 2.11
N MET A 85 -18.68 -3.21 2.16
CA MET A 85 -17.33 -2.79 1.82
C MET A 85 -17.24 -2.34 0.36
N TYR A 86 -17.78 -3.11 -0.59
CA TYR A 86 -17.83 -2.72 -2.02
C TYR A 86 -18.61 -1.42 -2.24
N LEU A 87 -19.74 -1.21 -1.57
CA LEU A 87 -20.49 0.05 -1.66
C LEU A 87 -19.64 1.22 -1.18
N GLY A 88 -18.93 1.07 -0.06
CA GLY A 88 -17.99 2.08 0.41
C GLY A 88 -16.94 2.44 -0.65
N VAL A 89 -16.38 1.43 -1.33
CA VAL A 89 -15.44 1.62 -2.45
C VAL A 89 -16.10 2.36 -3.61
N MET A 90 -17.29 1.94 -4.03
CA MET A 90 -17.99 2.51 -5.19
C MET A 90 -18.35 3.99 -4.96
N TYR A 91 -18.85 4.33 -3.77
CA TYR A 91 -19.10 5.73 -3.41
C TYR A 91 -17.80 6.54 -3.27
N GLY A 92 -16.74 5.95 -2.75
CA GLY A 92 -15.45 6.62 -2.59
C GLY A 92 -14.74 6.91 -3.91
N THR A 93 -14.95 6.06 -4.93
CA THR A 93 -14.29 6.16 -6.24
C THR A 93 -15.18 6.71 -7.36
N GLY A 94 -16.48 6.82 -7.13
CA GLY A 94 -17.44 7.24 -8.15
C GLY A 94 -17.76 6.15 -9.18
N ARG A 95 -17.64 4.87 -8.81
CA ARG A 95 -17.96 3.77 -9.72
C ARG A 95 -19.45 3.46 -9.70
N GLY A 96 -20.13 3.72 -10.80
CA GLY A 96 -21.58 3.53 -10.95
C GLY A 96 -22.47 4.51 -10.17
N VAL A 97 -21.87 5.48 -9.49
CA VAL A 97 -22.51 6.52 -8.69
C VAL A 97 -21.55 7.71 -8.59
N ASP A 98 -22.05 8.91 -8.34
CA ASP A 98 -21.20 10.07 -8.10
C ASP A 98 -20.32 9.86 -6.84
N VAL A 99 -19.12 10.44 -6.84
CA VAL A 99 -18.23 10.39 -5.68
C VAL A 99 -18.89 11.03 -4.47
N ASP A 100 -19.03 10.23 -3.41
CA ASP A 100 -19.54 10.68 -2.12
C ASP A 100 -18.75 10.01 -0.98
N HIS A 101 -17.75 10.71 -0.49
CA HIS A 101 -16.90 10.19 0.59
C HIS A 101 -17.64 10.11 1.95
N ALA A 102 -18.72 10.87 2.17
CA ALA A 102 -19.51 10.76 3.37
C ALA A 102 -20.39 9.49 3.35
N ALA A 103 -20.97 9.18 2.19
CA ALA A 103 -21.65 7.90 1.97
C ALA A 103 -20.66 6.74 2.07
N ALA A 104 -19.47 6.84 1.47
CA ALA A 104 -18.42 5.82 1.58
C ALA A 104 -18.04 5.56 3.05
N MET A 105 -17.84 6.62 3.85
CA MET A 105 -17.58 6.51 5.28
C MET A 105 -18.69 5.75 6.02
N THR A 106 -19.95 6.04 5.67
CA THR A 106 -21.12 5.38 6.30
C THR A 106 -21.10 3.87 6.03
N TRP A 107 -20.87 3.48 4.78
CA TRP A 107 -20.80 2.08 4.39
C TRP A 107 -19.59 1.36 5.00
N PHE A 108 -18.42 1.99 4.99
CA PHE A 108 -17.25 1.42 5.64
C PHE A 108 -17.43 1.26 7.16
N ARG A 109 -18.13 2.18 7.84
CA ARG A 109 -18.42 2.00 9.27
C ARG A 109 -19.32 0.80 9.53
N GLN A 110 -20.36 0.59 8.74
CA GLN A 110 -21.21 -0.60 8.87
C GLN A 110 -20.40 -1.89 8.68
N ALA A 111 -19.55 -1.95 7.65
CA ALA A 111 -18.69 -3.10 7.42
C ALA A 111 -17.64 -3.28 8.55
N ALA A 112 -17.07 -2.19 9.05
CA ALA A 112 -16.08 -2.22 10.14
C ALA A 112 -16.68 -2.67 11.47
N ASP A 113 -17.92 -2.25 11.78
CA ASP A 113 -18.66 -2.68 12.98
C ASP A 113 -18.98 -4.18 12.91
N ALA A 114 -19.11 -4.73 11.71
CA ALA A 114 -19.21 -6.17 11.46
C ALA A 114 -17.85 -6.89 11.38
N GLY A 115 -16.73 -6.19 11.67
CA GLY A 115 -15.41 -6.80 11.78
C GLY A 115 -14.56 -6.79 10.51
N ASN A 116 -15.01 -6.16 9.41
CA ASN A 116 -14.24 -6.10 8.17
C ASN A 116 -12.99 -5.22 8.32
N SER A 117 -11.82 -5.84 8.33
CA SER A 117 -10.53 -5.16 8.52
C SER A 117 -10.15 -4.23 7.38
N GLN A 118 -10.58 -4.54 6.14
CA GLN A 118 -10.33 -3.68 4.99
C GLN A 118 -11.16 -2.40 5.08
N ALA A 119 -12.42 -2.49 5.52
CA ALA A 119 -13.25 -1.32 5.78
C ALA A 119 -12.65 -0.44 6.89
N MET A 120 -12.11 -1.04 7.96
CA MET A 120 -11.38 -0.29 8.99
C MET A 120 -10.15 0.43 8.41
N CYS A 121 -9.40 -0.21 7.52
CA CYS A 121 -8.26 0.40 6.82
C CYS A 121 -8.73 1.58 5.96
N ASN A 122 -9.78 1.39 5.17
CA ASN A 122 -10.34 2.44 4.31
C ASN A 122 -10.86 3.66 5.11
N ILE A 123 -11.47 3.45 6.27
CA ILE A 123 -11.81 4.57 7.18
C ILE A 123 -10.54 5.32 7.61
N GLY A 124 -9.48 4.59 7.95
CA GLY A 124 -8.18 5.19 8.26
C GLY A 124 -7.64 6.03 7.11
N LEU A 125 -7.74 5.57 5.86
CA LEU A 125 -7.34 6.31 4.66
C LEU A 125 -8.19 7.57 4.45
N LEU A 126 -9.51 7.51 4.65
CA LEU A 126 -10.37 8.68 4.56
C LEU A 126 -9.97 9.76 5.57
N TYR A 127 -9.68 9.39 6.84
CA TYR A 127 -9.14 10.33 7.82
C TYR A 127 -7.75 10.84 7.46
N PHE A 128 -6.89 9.98 6.95
CA PHE A 128 -5.52 10.33 6.55
C PHE A 128 -5.50 11.40 5.46
N GLN A 129 -6.43 11.31 4.51
CA GLN A 129 -6.52 12.23 3.37
C GLN A 129 -7.45 13.43 3.63
N GLY A 130 -8.38 13.31 4.57
CA GLY A 130 -9.40 14.32 4.81
C GLY A 130 -10.54 14.27 3.80
N LEU A 131 -10.92 13.07 3.37
CA LEU A 131 -12.01 12.86 2.41
C LEU A 131 -13.33 12.63 3.14
N GLY A 132 -14.32 13.46 2.86
CA GLY A 132 -15.65 13.43 3.51
C GLY A 132 -15.67 13.91 4.96
N GLN A 133 -14.51 14.23 5.53
CA GLN A 133 -14.35 14.77 6.89
C GLN A 133 -13.00 15.49 7.03
N PRO A 134 -12.78 16.27 8.10
CA PRO A 134 -11.51 16.92 8.36
C PRO A 134 -10.36 15.91 8.46
N LYS A 135 -9.22 16.24 7.89
CA LYS A 135 -8.01 15.43 7.94
C LYS A 135 -7.54 15.24 9.37
N SER A 136 -7.30 13.99 9.78
CA SER A 136 -6.84 13.66 11.12
C SER A 136 -5.93 12.42 11.09
N TYR A 137 -4.64 12.63 11.15
CA TYR A 137 -3.66 11.54 11.25
C TYR A 137 -3.79 10.72 12.53
N ARG A 138 -4.24 11.34 13.63
CA ARG A 138 -4.50 10.65 14.90
C ARG A 138 -5.66 9.66 14.76
N ASP A 139 -6.78 10.09 14.16
CA ASP A 139 -7.93 9.21 13.95
C ASP A 139 -7.60 8.12 12.93
N ALA A 140 -6.85 8.46 11.86
CA ALA A 140 -6.34 7.49 10.91
C ALA A 140 -5.52 6.39 11.61
N LEU A 141 -4.58 6.77 12.50
CA LEU A 141 -3.78 5.81 13.28
C LEU A 141 -4.66 4.90 14.15
N GLY A 142 -5.70 5.47 14.78
CA GLY A 142 -6.65 4.70 15.57
C GLY A 142 -7.35 3.62 14.75
N TRP A 143 -7.80 3.95 13.55
CA TRP A 143 -8.45 3.01 12.64
C TRP A 143 -7.47 2.01 12.03
N PHE A 144 -6.28 2.43 11.61
CA PHE A 144 -5.24 1.51 11.14
C PHE A 144 -4.84 0.49 12.21
N ARG A 145 -4.77 0.89 13.50
CA ARG A 145 -4.49 -0.07 14.59
C ARG A 145 -5.61 -1.10 14.74
N LYS A 146 -6.88 -0.71 14.63
CA LYS A 146 -8.00 -1.66 14.65
C LYS A 146 -7.87 -2.65 13.48
N ALA A 147 -7.64 -2.16 12.26
CA ALA A 147 -7.46 -2.99 11.09
C ALA A 147 -6.25 -3.93 11.21
N ALA A 148 -5.10 -3.42 11.66
CA ALA A 148 -3.87 -4.20 11.86
C ALA A 148 -4.00 -5.29 12.93
N ASN A 149 -4.79 -5.05 13.99
CA ASN A 149 -5.11 -6.06 14.99
C ASN A 149 -5.98 -7.19 14.42
N SER A 150 -6.76 -6.91 13.38
CA SER A 150 -7.52 -7.89 12.62
C SER A 150 -6.74 -8.45 11.41
N GLY A 151 -5.41 -8.28 11.38
CA GLY A 151 -4.53 -8.89 10.38
C GLY A 151 -4.37 -8.10 9.07
N ASN A 152 -4.91 -6.88 8.96
CA ASN A 152 -4.79 -6.09 7.73
C ASN A 152 -3.35 -5.58 7.53
N THR A 153 -2.67 -6.09 6.50
CA THR A 153 -1.26 -5.79 6.20
C THR A 153 -1.05 -4.38 5.69
N GLU A 154 -1.99 -3.85 4.90
CA GLU A 154 -1.97 -2.47 4.42
C GLU A 154 -2.03 -1.47 5.58
N ALA A 155 -2.88 -1.74 6.58
CA ALA A 155 -2.94 -0.93 7.78
C ALA A 155 -1.64 -0.99 8.60
N MET A 156 -0.99 -2.16 8.68
CA MET A 156 0.33 -2.29 9.32
C MET A 156 1.37 -1.42 8.61
N PHE A 157 1.40 -1.44 7.28
CA PHE A 157 2.28 -0.58 6.50
C PHE A 157 1.99 0.91 6.76
N ASN A 158 0.72 1.32 6.72
CA ASN A 158 0.32 2.72 6.95
C ASN A 158 0.68 3.22 8.36
N ILE A 159 0.60 2.37 9.39
CA ILE A 159 1.09 2.70 10.74
C ILE A 159 2.62 2.93 10.69
N GLY A 160 3.36 2.07 10.01
CA GLY A 160 4.80 2.22 9.82
C GLY A 160 5.15 3.56 9.18
N VAL A 161 4.43 3.95 8.15
CA VAL A 161 4.57 5.26 7.47
C VAL A 161 4.31 6.42 8.45
N GLN A 162 3.23 6.35 9.26
CA GLN A 162 2.92 7.41 10.21
C GLN A 162 4.04 7.60 11.26
N TYR A 163 4.61 6.52 11.77
CA TYR A 163 5.75 6.61 12.67
C TYR A 163 7.04 7.06 11.99
N ARG A 164 7.29 6.65 10.74
CA ARG A 164 8.47 7.10 9.98
C ARG A 164 8.43 8.60 9.73
N ASP A 165 7.27 9.13 9.36
CA ASP A 165 7.11 10.51 8.87
C ASP A 165 6.58 11.46 9.95
N GLY A 166 6.27 10.98 11.15
CA GLY A 166 5.77 11.80 12.24
C GLY A 166 4.34 12.30 12.02
N LEU A 167 3.49 11.52 11.33
CA LEU A 167 2.13 11.92 10.99
C LEU A 167 1.15 11.56 12.12
N GLY A 168 0.75 12.56 12.91
CA GLY A 168 -0.13 12.39 14.07
C GLY A 168 0.54 11.78 15.30
N VAL A 169 1.80 11.41 15.21
CA VAL A 169 2.68 10.91 16.27
C VAL A 169 4.09 11.45 16.06
N PRO A 170 4.94 11.54 17.09
CA PRO A 170 6.35 11.85 16.89
C PRO A 170 7.04 10.83 15.98
N VAL A 171 8.04 11.29 15.18
CA VAL A 171 8.88 10.38 14.39
C VAL A 171 9.51 9.33 15.29
N ASN A 172 9.34 8.08 14.90
CA ASN A 172 9.92 6.93 15.60
C ASN A 172 10.26 5.81 14.61
N TYR A 173 11.48 5.81 14.11
CA TYR A 173 11.95 4.82 13.14
C TYR A 173 11.98 3.39 13.69
N ALA A 174 12.18 3.20 14.99
CA ALA A 174 12.16 1.88 15.60
C ALA A 174 10.74 1.28 15.58
N GLU A 175 9.72 2.09 15.90
CA GLU A 175 8.32 1.67 15.75
C GLU A 175 7.95 1.46 14.27
N ALA A 176 8.39 2.35 13.36
CA ALA A 176 8.18 2.17 11.92
C ALA A 176 8.76 0.82 11.45
N MET A 177 10.01 0.50 11.83
CA MET A 177 10.66 -0.76 11.52
C MET A 177 9.85 -1.97 12.03
N ARG A 178 9.32 -1.91 13.25
CA ARG A 178 8.51 -2.99 13.84
C ARG A 178 7.24 -3.25 13.00
N TRP A 179 6.54 -2.18 12.63
CA TRP A 179 5.32 -2.28 11.83
C TRP A 179 5.60 -2.74 10.41
N PHE A 180 6.65 -2.23 9.75
CA PHE A 180 7.05 -2.70 8.43
C PHE A 180 7.47 -4.18 8.46
N ARG A 181 8.21 -4.64 9.50
CA ARG A 181 8.55 -6.06 9.64
C ARG A 181 7.32 -6.94 9.81
N ARG A 182 6.31 -6.47 10.55
CA ARG A 182 5.06 -7.19 10.69
C ARG A 182 4.33 -7.30 9.36
N ALA A 183 4.19 -6.21 8.60
CA ALA A 183 3.59 -6.22 7.27
C ALA A 183 4.37 -7.11 6.28
N ALA A 184 5.70 -6.98 6.24
CA ALA A 184 6.56 -7.79 5.37
C ALA A 184 6.59 -9.28 5.75
N GLY A 185 6.30 -9.62 7.01
CA GLY A 185 6.08 -10.98 7.48
C GLY A 185 4.84 -11.62 6.87
N GLU A 186 3.80 -10.82 6.66
CA GLU A 186 2.55 -11.22 5.99
C GLU A 186 2.63 -11.08 4.45
N GLY A 187 3.83 -10.84 3.89
CA GLY A 187 4.06 -10.81 2.45
C GLY A 187 3.97 -9.43 1.79
N ASP A 188 3.84 -8.34 2.54
CA ASP A 188 3.81 -7.00 1.96
C ASP A 188 5.20 -6.61 1.40
N ASN A 189 5.29 -6.57 0.07
CA ASN A 189 6.52 -6.23 -0.62
C ASN A 189 6.88 -4.73 -0.53
N ILE A 190 5.90 -3.86 -0.32
CA ILE A 190 6.11 -2.42 -0.14
C ILE A 190 6.75 -2.18 1.21
N ALA A 191 6.28 -2.87 2.26
CA ALA A 191 6.89 -2.83 3.58
C ALA A 191 8.31 -3.41 3.56
N ALA A 192 8.55 -4.51 2.83
CA ALA A 192 9.89 -5.05 2.67
C ALA A 192 10.84 -4.04 2.00
N ASN A 193 10.41 -3.35 0.94
CA ASN A 193 11.17 -2.26 0.34
C ASN A 193 11.42 -1.11 1.35
N ALA A 194 10.43 -0.72 2.14
CA ALA A 194 10.59 0.32 3.16
C ALA A 194 11.64 -0.04 4.22
N ILE A 195 11.72 -1.30 4.65
CA ILE A 195 12.77 -1.77 5.54
C ILE A 195 14.15 -1.62 4.89
N GLY A 196 14.29 -1.99 3.61
CA GLY A 196 15.53 -1.81 2.85
C GLY A 196 15.98 -0.34 2.86
N VAL A 197 15.05 0.60 2.69
CA VAL A 197 15.33 2.04 2.74
C VAL A 197 15.81 2.46 4.15
N LEU A 198 15.19 1.97 5.22
CA LEU A 198 15.61 2.30 6.59
C LEU A 198 17.05 1.85 6.85
N TYR A 199 17.44 0.66 6.41
CA TYR A 199 18.83 0.20 6.51
C TYR A 199 19.80 0.99 5.62
N GLN A 200 19.40 1.33 4.38
CA GLN A 200 20.23 2.11 3.46
C GLN A 200 20.53 3.51 4.01
N GLN A 201 19.56 4.13 4.67
CA GLN A 201 19.66 5.51 5.17
C GLN A 201 20.10 5.59 6.65
N GLY A 202 20.15 4.47 7.37
CA GLY A 202 20.49 4.47 8.79
C GLY A 202 19.39 5.09 9.66
N LEU A 203 18.10 4.91 9.28
CA LEU A 203 16.98 5.47 10.01
C LEU A 203 16.51 4.51 11.11
N GLY A 204 16.82 4.86 12.37
CA GLY A 204 16.53 4.04 13.56
C GLY A 204 17.41 2.79 13.72
N VAL A 205 18.33 2.58 12.79
CA VAL A 205 19.35 1.53 12.76
C VAL A 205 20.63 2.10 12.15
N SER A 206 21.77 1.47 12.34
CA SER A 206 22.99 1.83 11.61
C SER A 206 22.82 1.55 10.12
N VAL A 207 23.49 2.34 9.26
CA VAL A 207 23.54 2.06 7.82
C VAL A 207 24.09 0.66 7.61
N ASP A 208 23.33 -0.16 6.92
CA ASP A 208 23.71 -1.52 6.54
C ASP A 208 23.20 -1.83 5.13
N TYR A 209 24.09 -1.65 4.15
CA TYR A 209 23.76 -1.89 2.75
C TYR A 209 23.55 -3.39 2.43
N ALA A 210 24.16 -4.29 3.21
CA ALA A 210 23.97 -5.73 3.01
C ALA A 210 22.57 -6.16 3.45
N GLU A 211 22.10 -5.68 4.62
CA GLU A 211 20.72 -5.89 5.03
C GLU A 211 19.73 -5.17 4.10
N SER A 212 20.04 -3.94 3.67
CA SER A 212 19.23 -3.23 2.67
C SER A 212 19.05 -4.05 1.39
N MET A 213 20.14 -4.60 0.85
CA MET A 213 20.11 -5.46 -0.34
C MET A 213 19.22 -6.69 -0.14
N ARG A 214 19.32 -7.36 1.02
CA ARG A 214 18.48 -8.55 1.34
C ARG A 214 16.99 -8.21 1.31
N TRP A 215 16.62 -7.09 1.92
CA TRP A 215 15.24 -6.66 1.97
C TRP A 215 14.72 -6.20 0.61
N TYR A 216 15.54 -5.51 -0.18
CA TYR A 216 15.20 -5.16 -1.56
C TYR A 216 15.04 -6.39 -2.45
N LEU A 217 15.91 -7.40 -2.33
CA LEU A 217 15.77 -8.65 -3.07
C LEU A 217 14.46 -9.35 -2.71
N LYS A 218 14.13 -9.46 -1.40
CA LYS A 218 12.84 -10.02 -0.96
C LYS A 218 11.65 -9.29 -1.57
N ALA A 219 11.70 -7.95 -1.62
CA ALA A 219 10.65 -7.15 -2.23
C ALA A 219 10.60 -7.32 -3.76
N ALA A 220 11.76 -7.35 -4.42
CA ALA A 220 11.89 -7.51 -5.87
C ALA A 220 11.38 -8.88 -6.35
N ASP A 221 11.68 -9.95 -5.60
CA ASP A 221 11.18 -11.31 -5.88
C ASP A 221 9.64 -11.38 -5.82
N ALA A 222 9.03 -10.52 -4.99
CA ALA A 222 7.58 -10.33 -4.92
C ALA A 222 7.05 -9.25 -5.89
N GLY A 223 7.85 -8.85 -6.91
CA GLY A 223 7.45 -7.98 -8.00
C GLY A 223 7.53 -6.47 -7.69
N ASN A 224 8.14 -6.05 -6.59
CA ASN A 224 8.27 -4.63 -6.27
C ASN A 224 9.28 -3.93 -7.20
N HIS A 225 8.79 -3.18 -8.18
CA HIS A 225 9.64 -2.48 -9.16
C HIS A 225 10.49 -1.36 -8.54
N THR A 226 10.06 -0.76 -7.41
CA THR A 226 10.86 0.24 -6.69
C THR A 226 12.06 -0.41 -6.00
N ALA A 227 11.88 -1.60 -5.43
CA ALA A 227 12.99 -2.37 -4.87
C ALA A 227 13.99 -2.79 -5.95
N MET A 228 13.52 -3.21 -7.13
CA MET A 228 14.39 -3.52 -8.28
C MET A 228 15.24 -2.30 -8.67
N TYR A 229 14.64 -1.11 -8.71
CA TYR A 229 15.37 0.13 -8.94
C TYR A 229 16.40 0.39 -7.85
N ASN A 230 16.04 0.26 -6.58
CA ASN A 230 16.95 0.47 -5.45
C ASN A 230 18.15 -0.50 -5.47
N ILE A 231 17.96 -1.74 -5.88
CA ILE A 231 19.06 -2.69 -6.10
C ILE A 231 20.01 -2.16 -7.19
N GLY A 232 19.47 -1.65 -8.29
CA GLY A 232 20.27 -1.00 -9.35
C GLY A 232 21.11 0.15 -8.80
N VAL A 233 20.55 0.99 -7.92
CA VAL A 233 21.27 2.10 -7.25
C VAL A 233 22.40 1.58 -6.37
N LEU A 234 22.20 0.49 -5.63
CA LEU A 234 23.27 -0.12 -4.80
C LEU A 234 24.43 -0.61 -5.68
N TRP A 235 24.15 -1.26 -6.81
CA TRP A 235 25.16 -1.72 -7.76
C TRP A 235 25.88 -0.57 -8.46
N GLU A 236 25.15 0.48 -8.88
CA GLU A 236 25.73 1.65 -9.53
C GLU A 236 26.65 2.44 -8.59
N GLY A 237 26.25 2.58 -7.32
CA GLY A 237 27.01 3.30 -6.30
C GLY A 237 28.11 2.50 -5.63
N GLY A 238 28.16 1.17 -5.82
CA GLY A 238 29.07 0.30 -5.06
C GLY A 238 28.76 0.32 -3.55
N LEU A 239 27.49 0.44 -3.19
CA LEU A 239 27.06 0.58 -1.80
C LEU A 239 26.96 -0.80 -1.13
N GLY A 240 27.92 -1.12 -0.26
CA GLY A 240 28.03 -2.42 0.42
C GLY A 240 28.46 -3.59 -0.46
N ILE A 241 28.73 -3.33 -1.73
CA ILE A 241 29.20 -4.29 -2.74
C ILE A 241 30.18 -3.61 -3.70
N THR A 242 30.97 -4.40 -4.44
CA THR A 242 31.81 -3.83 -5.50
C THR A 242 30.92 -3.20 -6.59
N GLN A 243 31.20 -1.95 -6.94
CA GLN A 243 30.49 -1.24 -8.01
C GLN A 243 30.49 -2.07 -9.31
N ASN A 244 29.32 -2.21 -9.91
CA ASN A 244 29.16 -2.94 -11.15
C ASN A 244 28.03 -2.33 -12.00
N ARG A 245 28.44 -1.57 -13.03
CA ARG A 245 27.50 -0.87 -13.92
C ARG A 245 26.60 -1.83 -14.71
N ASP A 246 27.15 -2.98 -15.14
CA ASP A 246 26.37 -3.93 -15.92
C ASP A 246 25.25 -4.55 -15.07
N GLN A 247 25.53 -4.86 -13.81
CA GLN A 247 24.51 -5.33 -12.87
C GLN A 247 23.47 -4.23 -12.59
N ALA A 248 23.88 -2.98 -12.44
CA ALA A 248 22.94 -1.86 -12.29
C ALA A 248 21.99 -1.77 -13.49
N ILE A 249 22.51 -1.86 -14.72
CA ILE A 249 21.71 -1.84 -15.95
C ILE A 249 20.71 -3.01 -15.99
N VAL A 250 21.12 -4.22 -15.59
CA VAL A 250 20.22 -5.39 -15.53
C VAL A 250 19.05 -5.13 -14.60
N TRP A 251 19.31 -4.57 -13.41
CA TRP A 251 18.27 -4.30 -12.43
C TRP A 251 17.38 -3.13 -12.84
N TYR A 252 17.94 -2.06 -13.42
CA TYR A 252 17.16 -0.97 -13.98
C TYR A 252 16.24 -1.42 -15.11
N ARG A 253 16.70 -2.31 -16.00
CA ARG A 253 15.85 -2.90 -17.06
C ARG A 253 14.69 -3.70 -16.48
N LYS A 254 14.94 -4.54 -15.44
CA LYS A 254 13.86 -5.25 -14.74
C LYS A 254 12.84 -4.28 -14.13
N ALA A 255 13.32 -3.24 -13.47
CA ALA A 255 12.45 -2.23 -12.86
C ALA A 255 11.65 -1.46 -13.92
N ALA A 256 12.28 -1.04 -15.02
CA ALA A 256 11.64 -0.31 -16.11
C ALA A 256 10.57 -1.17 -16.81
N ALA A 257 10.87 -2.44 -17.08
CA ALA A 257 9.91 -3.40 -17.64
C ALA A 257 8.69 -3.61 -16.72
N ALA A 258 8.88 -3.46 -15.40
CA ALA A 258 7.81 -3.49 -14.41
C ALA A 258 7.15 -2.11 -14.17
N GLY A 259 7.44 -1.11 -15.00
CA GLY A 259 6.79 0.21 -14.96
C GLY A 259 7.46 1.25 -14.05
N ASN A 260 8.71 1.05 -13.63
CA ASN A 260 9.41 2.05 -12.81
C ASN A 260 10.00 3.17 -13.68
N GLU A 261 9.43 4.38 -13.60
CA GLU A 261 9.85 5.56 -14.38
C GLU A 261 11.27 6.04 -14.01
N HIS A 262 11.66 5.91 -12.73
CA HIS A 262 13.02 6.30 -12.30
C HIS A 262 14.08 5.38 -12.91
N ALA A 263 13.76 4.12 -13.10
CA ALA A 263 14.65 3.17 -13.75
C ALA A 263 14.81 3.49 -15.25
N GLN A 264 13.74 3.91 -15.92
CA GLN A 264 13.82 4.39 -17.31
C GLN A 264 14.73 5.61 -17.41
N ALA A 265 14.56 6.59 -16.52
CA ALA A 265 15.41 7.77 -16.48
C ALA A 265 16.88 7.42 -16.18
N ALA A 266 17.13 6.45 -15.27
CA ALA A 266 18.48 5.98 -14.98
C ALA A 266 19.14 5.33 -16.21
N LEU A 267 18.43 4.45 -16.94
CA LEU A 267 18.94 3.86 -18.18
C LEU A 267 19.28 4.92 -19.23
N GLN A 268 18.41 5.91 -19.42
CA GLN A 268 18.66 7.03 -20.33
C GLN A 268 19.92 7.82 -19.94
N SER A 269 20.10 8.09 -18.65
CA SER A 269 21.31 8.80 -18.15
C SER A 269 22.59 8.01 -18.36
N LEU A 270 22.50 6.68 -18.38
CA LEU A 270 23.61 5.78 -18.69
C LEU A 270 23.84 5.60 -20.20
N GLY A 271 23.06 6.27 -21.06
CA GLY A 271 23.16 6.18 -22.51
C GLY A 271 22.60 4.87 -23.09
N ILE A 272 21.82 4.13 -22.30
CA ILE A 272 21.16 2.89 -22.72
C ILE A 272 19.84 3.27 -23.38
N LYS A 273 19.69 2.91 -24.65
CA LYS A 273 18.41 3.01 -25.38
C LYS A 273 17.67 1.69 -25.23
N ASP A 274 16.35 1.75 -25.08
CA ASP A 274 15.47 0.58 -25.10
C ASP A 274 15.48 -0.10 -26.47
#